data_f1d9de87680641bdc1bf7b8ffcb7ac6d
#
_entry.id   f1d9de87680641bdc1bf7b8ffcb7ac6d
#
_cell.length_a   1.000
_cell.length_b   1.000
_cell.length_c   1.000
_cell.angle_alpha   90.00
_cell.angle_beta   90.00
_cell.angle_gamma   90.00
#
_symmetry.space_group_name_H-M   'P 1'
#
loop_
_entity.id
_entity.type
_entity.pdbx_description
1 polymer ?
#
loop_
_entity_poly.entity_id
_entity_poly.type
_entity_poly.pdbx_seq_one_letter_code
_entity_poly.pdbx_strand_id
1 'polypeptide(L)'
;TTYKAIPPFLEKSFSFLLSNSRLDTKGIFRISGSDVEIQRFQKVIDATGDITYPNDTKPFVVANLITRFIRQIPNHLLIDKNAEAWEKAKTPEEAQKLFKGLPLIHRAVFTRIIAFFRVVTQHKKENCMEAKSLAIILSPILVSKSGDQRWLLSFSTVEMLLDRYDEIFGSMSSFDKNGEFM
;
A
#
# COMPACT_ATOMS: atom_id res chain seq x y z
N THR A 1 25.09 9.43 3.64
CA THR A 1 23.66 9.86 3.61
C THR A 1 22.83 8.65 3.30
N THR A 2 22.21 8.06 4.31
CA THR A 2 21.32 6.91 4.13
C THR A 2 20.06 7.43 3.44
N TYR A 3 19.89 7.11 2.16
CA TYR A 3 18.66 7.41 1.43
C TYR A 3 17.54 6.56 2.05
N LYS A 4 16.67 7.18 2.83
CA LYS A 4 15.41 6.56 3.22
C LYS A 4 14.51 6.56 1.99
N ALA A 5 14.43 5.41 1.32
CA ALA A 5 13.59 5.24 0.13
C ALA A 5 12.09 5.37 0.44
N ILE A 6 11.71 5.14 1.69
CA ILE A 6 10.30 5.19 2.14
C ILE A 6 10.04 6.54 2.82
N PRO A 7 9.00 7.28 2.43
CA PRO A 7 8.65 8.54 3.10
C PRO A 7 8.39 8.35 4.60
N PRO A 8 8.92 9.24 5.47
CA PRO A 8 8.76 9.10 6.92
C PRO A 8 7.31 9.00 7.37
N PHE A 9 6.43 9.82 6.79
CA PHE A 9 5.00 9.78 7.13
C PHE A 9 4.37 8.41 6.81
N LEU A 10 4.79 7.74 5.74
CA LEU A 10 4.25 6.43 5.34
C LEU A 10 4.63 5.35 6.36
N GLU A 11 5.91 5.32 6.79
CA GLU A 11 6.36 4.41 7.84
C GLU A 11 5.64 4.66 9.17
N LYS A 12 5.46 5.93 9.54
CA LYS A 12 4.71 6.30 10.75
C LYS A 12 3.23 5.92 10.65
N SER A 13 2.63 6.02 9.47
CA SER A 13 1.26 5.58 9.21
C SER A 13 1.12 4.07 9.38
N PHE A 14 2.06 3.30 8.83
CA PHE A 14 2.09 1.85 9.01
C PHE A 14 2.27 1.49 10.49
N SER A 15 3.26 2.06 11.17
CA SER A 15 3.51 1.81 12.59
C SER A 15 2.29 2.16 13.46
N PHE A 16 1.60 3.27 13.16
CA PHE A 16 0.38 3.63 13.86
C PHE A 16 -0.71 2.57 13.74
N LEU A 17 -0.96 2.09 12.51
CA LEU A 17 -1.99 1.07 12.27
C LEU A 17 -1.60 -0.31 12.83
N LEU A 18 -0.32 -0.66 12.82
CA LEU A 18 0.20 -1.91 13.37
C LEU A 18 0.13 -1.97 14.91
N SER A 19 0.01 -0.83 15.57
CA SER A 19 -0.04 -0.76 17.04
C SER A 19 -1.47 -0.78 17.58
N ASN A 20 -1.63 -1.19 18.84
CA ASN A 20 -2.88 -1.09 19.61
C ASN A 20 -4.11 -1.72 18.92
N SER A 21 -3.93 -2.86 18.24
CA SER A 21 -5.00 -3.60 17.55
C SER A 21 -5.80 -2.74 16.54
N ARG A 22 -5.20 -1.67 16.00
CA ARG A 22 -5.89 -0.78 15.06
C ARG A 22 -6.19 -1.47 13.71
N LEU A 23 -5.40 -2.48 13.32
CA LEU A 23 -5.69 -3.29 12.15
C LEU A 23 -6.93 -4.18 12.30
N ASP A 24 -7.40 -4.40 13.54
CA ASP A 24 -8.62 -5.17 13.81
C ASP A 24 -9.90 -4.36 13.52
N THR A 25 -9.76 -3.08 13.17
CA THR A 25 -10.88 -2.20 12.85
C THR A 25 -11.64 -2.72 11.63
N LYS A 26 -12.90 -3.14 11.85
CA LYS A 26 -13.76 -3.71 10.80
C LYS A 26 -13.95 -2.74 9.65
N GLY A 27 -13.63 -3.21 8.43
CA GLY A 27 -13.75 -2.42 7.20
C GLY A 27 -12.64 -1.39 7.00
N ILE A 28 -11.50 -1.53 7.70
CA ILE A 28 -10.34 -0.67 7.47
C ILE A 28 -9.96 -0.66 5.99
N PHE A 29 -9.56 0.48 5.45
CA PHE A 29 -9.33 0.78 4.03
C PHE A 29 -10.61 0.83 3.16
N ARG A 30 -11.69 0.16 3.52
CA ARG A 30 -12.96 0.18 2.79
C ARG A 30 -13.85 1.35 3.23
N ILE A 31 -13.88 1.64 4.53
CA ILE A 31 -14.68 2.72 5.10
C ILE A 31 -13.83 3.98 5.14
N SER A 32 -14.40 5.10 4.68
CA SER A 32 -13.72 6.39 4.70
C SER A 32 -13.69 6.98 6.11
N GLY A 33 -12.59 7.64 6.45
CA GLY A 33 -12.46 8.46 7.65
C GLY A 33 -13.08 9.85 7.45
N SER A 34 -12.94 10.71 8.47
CA SER A 34 -13.36 12.11 8.42
C SER A 34 -12.54 12.91 7.41
N ASP A 35 -13.20 13.49 6.41
CA ASP A 35 -12.53 14.31 5.39
C ASP A 35 -11.81 15.52 6.00
N VAL A 36 -12.37 16.12 7.05
CA VAL A 36 -11.76 17.27 7.75
C VAL A 36 -10.43 16.86 8.39
N GLU A 37 -10.40 15.72 9.08
CA GLU A 37 -9.17 15.21 9.69
C GLU A 37 -8.14 14.79 8.64
N ILE A 38 -8.59 14.10 7.58
CA ILE A 38 -7.73 13.70 6.46
C ILE A 38 -7.07 14.92 5.84
N GLN A 39 -7.82 15.97 5.54
CA GLN A 39 -7.29 17.22 4.96
C GLN A 39 -6.33 17.93 5.92
N ARG A 40 -6.62 17.93 7.21
CA ARG A 40 -5.73 18.52 8.22
C ARG A 40 -4.38 17.82 8.25
N PHE A 41 -4.36 16.49 8.31
CA PHE A 41 -3.11 15.71 8.31
C PHE A 41 -2.40 15.80 6.96
N GLN A 42 -3.14 15.80 5.84
CA GLN A 42 -2.55 15.95 4.51
C GLN A 42 -1.75 17.26 4.39
N LYS A 43 -2.29 18.39 4.88
CA LYS A 43 -1.56 19.66 4.88
C LYS A 43 -0.24 19.59 5.66
N VAL A 44 -0.21 18.87 6.77
CA VAL A 44 1.02 18.69 7.56
C VAL A 44 2.03 17.83 6.77
N ILE A 45 1.57 16.72 6.19
CA ILE A 45 2.41 15.83 5.37
C ILE A 45 2.98 16.58 4.16
N ASP A 46 2.15 17.37 3.46
CA ASP A 46 2.59 18.14 2.28
C ASP A 46 3.63 19.20 2.64
N ALA A 47 3.53 19.78 3.82
CA ALA A 47 4.45 20.82 4.29
C ALA A 47 5.78 20.26 4.84
N THR A 48 5.76 19.08 5.46
CA THR A 48 6.89 18.56 6.23
C THR A 48 7.46 17.23 5.74
N GLY A 49 6.70 16.47 4.94
CA GLY A 49 7.01 15.09 4.57
C GLY A 49 6.87 14.10 5.72
N ASP A 50 6.38 14.54 6.87
CA ASP A 50 6.30 13.76 8.11
C ASP A 50 4.99 13.98 8.85
N ILE A 51 4.70 13.14 9.86
CA ILE A 51 3.48 13.20 10.65
C ILE A 51 3.68 12.60 12.05
N THR A 52 2.89 13.08 13.00
CA THR A 52 2.69 12.42 14.29
C THR A 52 1.19 12.36 14.55
N TYR A 53 0.67 11.16 14.73
CA TYR A 53 -0.75 10.94 14.98
C TYR A 53 -1.02 10.94 16.48
N PRO A 54 -2.00 11.74 16.96
CA PRO A 54 -2.58 11.56 18.30
C PRO A 54 -3.09 10.13 18.49
N ASN A 55 -3.02 9.60 19.70
CA ASN A 55 -3.44 8.22 19.98
C ASN A 55 -4.93 7.95 19.72
N ASP A 56 -5.77 8.97 19.82
CA ASP A 56 -7.21 8.93 19.56
C ASP A 56 -7.57 9.09 18.07
N THR A 57 -6.59 9.29 17.19
CA THR A 57 -6.82 9.35 15.74
C THR A 57 -7.49 8.06 15.26
N LYS A 58 -8.57 8.22 14.51
CA LYS A 58 -9.32 7.07 13.99
C LYS A 58 -8.52 6.33 12.92
N PRO A 59 -8.42 4.99 12.98
CA PRO A 59 -7.67 4.18 12.00
C PRO A 59 -8.09 4.43 10.54
N PHE A 60 -9.36 4.71 10.28
CA PHE A 60 -9.88 5.05 8.96
C PHE A 60 -9.22 6.28 8.33
N VAL A 61 -8.91 7.29 9.14
CA VAL A 61 -8.23 8.52 8.70
C VAL A 61 -6.84 8.20 8.18
N VAL A 62 -6.07 7.42 8.96
CA VAL A 62 -4.71 7.01 8.59
C VAL A 62 -4.72 6.09 7.37
N ALA A 63 -5.65 5.15 7.30
CA ALA A 63 -5.85 4.28 6.14
C ALA A 63 -6.12 5.09 4.85
N ASN A 64 -6.96 6.13 4.92
CA ASN A 64 -7.21 7.01 3.79
C ASN A 64 -5.97 7.82 3.36
N LEU A 65 -5.14 8.27 4.29
CA LEU A 65 -3.90 8.97 3.96
C LEU A 65 -2.93 8.06 3.20
N ILE A 66 -2.82 6.78 3.59
CA ILE A 66 -2.00 5.79 2.88
C ILE A 66 -2.50 5.59 1.44
N THR A 67 -3.79 5.32 1.25
CA THR A 67 -4.35 5.09 -0.09
C THR A 67 -4.30 6.34 -0.97
N ARG A 68 -4.49 7.52 -0.38
CA ARG A 68 -4.35 8.81 -1.07
C ARG A 68 -2.92 9.02 -1.56
N PHE A 69 -1.93 8.75 -0.73
CA PHE A 69 -0.52 8.82 -1.13
C PHE A 69 -0.22 7.90 -2.31
N ILE A 70 -0.62 6.61 -2.25
CA ILE A 70 -0.38 5.66 -3.34
C ILE A 70 -0.99 6.16 -4.65
N ARG A 71 -2.21 6.69 -4.60
CA ARG A 71 -2.92 7.26 -5.76
C ARG A 71 -2.23 8.47 -6.36
N GLN A 72 -1.54 9.28 -5.54
CA GLN A 72 -0.92 10.53 -5.94
C GLN A 72 0.54 10.37 -6.40
N ILE A 73 1.11 9.16 -6.37
CA ILE A 73 2.45 8.90 -6.90
C ILE A 73 2.47 9.23 -8.40
N PRO A 74 3.34 10.14 -8.85
CA PRO A 74 3.45 10.48 -10.27
C PRO A 74 3.73 9.25 -11.13
N ASN A 75 2.98 9.07 -12.21
CA ASN A 75 2.98 7.87 -13.09
C ASN A 75 2.65 6.56 -12.36
N HIS A 76 2.05 6.63 -11.19
CA HIS A 76 1.71 5.54 -10.29
C HIS A 76 2.88 4.63 -9.89
N LEU A 77 2.63 3.78 -8.92
CA LEU A 77 3.68 2.95 -8.31
C LEU A 77 4.27 1.92 -9.28
N LEU A 78 3.43 1.30 -10.11
CA LEU A 78 3.83 0.30 -11.11
C LEU A 78 4.23 0.90 -12.47
N ILE A 79 4.20 2.21 -12.58
CA ILE A 79 4.51 3.00 -13.78
C ILE A 79 3.53 2.71 -14.92
N ASP A 80 2.73 3.69 -15.29
CA ASP A 80 1.59 3.56 -16.21
C ASP A 80 1.93 2.94 -17.57
N LYS A 81 3.11 3.20 -18.11
CA LYS A 81 3.56 2.58 -19.36
C LYS A 81 3.67 1.04 -19.28
N ASN A 82 3.76 0.49 -18.09
CA ASN A 82 3.86 -0.95 -17.85
C ASN A 82 2.49 -1.59 -17.50
N ALA A 83 1.41 -0.81 -17.47
CA ALA A 83 0.08 -1.25 -17.03
C ALA A 83 -0.39 -2.54 -17.72
N GLU A 84 -0.25 -2.61 -19.05
CA GLU A 84 -0.66 -3.76 -19.85
C GLU A 84 0.17 -5.02 -19.51
N ALA A 85 1.47 -4.86 -19.26
CA ALA A 85 2.32 -5.98 -18.87
C ALA A 85 1.92 -6.52 -17.48
N TRP A 86 1.63 -5.64 -16.54
CA TRP A 86 1.15 -6.04 -15.21
C TRP A 86 -0.22 -6.72 -15.25
N GLU A 87 -1.14 -6.26 -16.12
CA GLU A 87 -2.43 -6.90 -16.31
C GLU A 87 -2.32 -8.32 -16.88
N LYS A 88 -1.38 -8.52 -17.79
CA LYS A 88 -1.12 -9.81 -18.44
C LYS A 88 -0.38 -10.79 -17.55
N ALA A 89 0.28 -10.34 -16.49
CA ALA A 89 1.01 -11.19 -15.56
C ALA A 89 0.04 -12.11 -14.81
N LYS A 90 0.17 -13.43 -15.01
CA LYS A 90 -0.69 -14.46 -14.41
C LYS A 90 0.08 -15.38 -13.46
N THR A 91 1.41 -15.28 -13.45
CA THR A 91 2.26 -16.08 -12.57
C THR A 91 3.17 -15.20 -11.70
N PRO A 92 3.59 -15.71 -10.53
CA PRO A 92 4.56 -15.00 -9.68
C PRO A 92 5.86 -14.67 -10.40
N GLU A 93 6.33 -15.54 -11.29
CA GLU A 93 7.58 -15.36 -12.06
C GLU A 93 7.46 -14.18 -13.04
N GLU A 94 6.31 -14.04 -13.71
CA GLU A 94 6.03 -12.91 -14.59
C GLU A 94 5.97 -11.60 -13.79
N ALA A 95 5.28 -11.61 -12.67
CA ALA A 95 5.20 -10.46 -11.76
C ALA A 95 6.59 -10.10 -11.19
N GLN A 96 7.41 -11.08 -10.80
CA GLN A 96 8.78 -10.87 -10.33
C GLN A 96 9.66 -10.23 -11.41
N LYS A 97 9.53 -10.65 -12.66
CA LYS A 97 10.27 -10.06 -13.79
C LYS A 97 9.92 -8.58 -13.96
N LEU A 98 8.63 -8.24 -13.92
CA LEU A 98 8.16 -6.85 -14.00
C LEU A 98 8.64 -6.04 -12.80
N PHE A 99 8.55 -6.60 -11.60
CA PHE A 99 9.06 -5.98 -10.37
C PHE A 99 10.55 -5.65 -10.47
N LYS A 100 11.38 -6.58 -10.95
CA LYS A 100 12.83 -6.35 -11.14
C LYS A 100 13.12 -5.25 -12.16
N GLY A 101 12.22 -5.01 -13.10
CA GLY A 101 12.30 -3.93 -14.09
C GLY A 101 11.93 -2.54 -13.58
N LEU A 102 11.33 -2.42 -12.40
CA LEU A 102 11.00 -1.12 -11.80
C LEU A 102 12.26 -0.40 -11.31
N PRO A 103 12.26 0.96 -11.33
CA PRO A 103 13.31 1.74 -10.67
C PRO A 103 13.46 1.38 -9.20
N LEU A 104 14.67 1.51 -8.65
CA LEU A 104 14.99 1.07 -7.30
C LEU A 104 14.06 1.64 -6.22
N ILE A 105 13.75 2.93 -6.32
CA ILE A 105 12.85 3.60 -5.37
C ILE A 105 11.41 3.05 -5.47
N HIS A 106 10.91 2.78 -6.69
CA HIS A 106 9.60 2.16 -6.87
C HIS A 106 9.56 0.75 -6.27
N ARG A 107 10.62 -0.04 -6.49
CA ARG A 107 10.73 -1.38 -5.88
C ARG A 107 10.66 -1.32 -4.37
N ALA A 108 11.43 -0.43 -3.74
CA ALA A 108 11.46 -0.29 -2.29
C ALA A 108 10.08 0.08 -1.73
N VAL A 109 9.46 1.12 -2.28
CA VAL A 109 8.12 1.57 -1.83
C VAL A 109 7.05 0.51 -2.10
N PHE A 110 7.09 -0.14 -3.27
CA PHE A 110 6.12 -1.18 -3.63
C PHE A 110 6.22 -2.39 -2.71
N THR A 111 7.42 -2.90 -2.49
CA THR A 111 7.65 -4.03 -1.55
C THR A 111 7.09 -3.70 -0.17
N ARG A 112 7.38 -2.50 0.34
CA ARG A 112 6.93 -2.06 1.66
C ARG A 112 5.41 -1.95 1.77
N ILE A 113 4.76 -1.40 0.75
CA ILE A 113 3.31 -1.26 0.68
C ILE A 113 2.64 -2.64 0.65
N ILE A 114 3.08 -3.55 -0.24
CA ILE A 114 2.48 -4.88 -0.35
C ILE A 114 2.73 -5.70 0.93
N ALA A 115 3.92 -5.60 1.54
CA ALA A 115 4.19 -6.23 2.83
C ALA A 115 3.21 -5.77 3.92
N PHE A 116 2.95 -4.47 4.01
CA PHE A 116 1.97 -3.93 4.95
C PHE A 116 0.55 -4.46 4.67
N PHE A 117 0.08 -4.44 3.42
CA PHE A 117 -1.26 -4.96 3.09
C PHE A 117 -1.37 -6.46 3.29
N ARG A 118 -0.29 -7.22 3.12
CA ARG A 118 -0.25 -8.64 3.51
C ARG A 118 -0.52 -8.80 5.01
N VAL A 119 0.07 -7.97 5.87
CA VAL A 119 -0.24 -7.98 7.31
C VAL A 119 -1.71 -7.64 7.55
N VAL A 120 -2.29 -6.67 6.85
CA VAL A 120 -3.74 -6.39 6.95
C VAL A 120 -4.59 -7.63 6.69
N THR A 121 -4.23 -8.48 5.70
CA THR A 121 -4.96 -9.73 5.42
C THR A 121 -4.84 -10.77 6.53
N GLN A 122 -3.78 -10.72 7.33
CA GLN A 122 -3.63 -11.64 8.49
C GLN A 122 -4.66 -11.36 9.59
N HIS A 123 -5.19 -10.12 9.65
CA HIS A 123 -6.22 -9.68 10.57
C HIS A 123 -7.66 -9.82 9.99
N LYS A 124 -7.84 -10.58 8.90
CA LYS A 124 -9.12 -10.65 8.17
C LYS A 124 -10.31 -11.16 8.98
N LYS A 125 -10.07 -11.91 10.05
CA LYS A 125 -11.13 -12.38 10.94
C LYS A 125 -11.82 -11.22 11.68
N GLU A 126 -11.05 -10.24 12.07
CA GLU A 126 -11.46 -9.06 12.82
C GLU A 126 -11.89 -7.93 11.88
N ASN A 127 -11.02 -7.58 10.94
CA ASN A 127 -11.24 -6.41 10.07
C ASN A 127 -12.11 -6.70 8.83
N CYS A 128 -12.35 -7.95 8.48
CA CYS A 128 -13.09 -8.36 7.27
C CYS A 128 -12.42 -7.91 5.94
N MET A 129 -11.08 -7.79 5.94
CA MET A 129 -10.30 -7.37 4.76
C MET A 129 -9.38 -8.49 4.28
N GLU A 130 -9.91 -9.36 3.44
CA GLU A 130 -9.14 -10.39 2.74
C GLU A 130 -8.47 -9.84 1.46
N ALA A 131 -7.59 -10.61 0.84
CA ALA A 131 -6.86 -10.21 -0.38
C ALA A 131 -7.78 -9.70 -1.49
N LYS A 132 -8.92 -10.35 -1.71
CA LYS A 132 -9.93 -9.94 -2.68
C LYS A 132 -10.52 -8.55 -2.39
N SER A 133 -10.82 -8.27 -1.11
CA SER A 133 -11.34 -6.96 -0.70
C SER A 133 -10.30 -5.86 -0.88
N LEU A 134 -9.03 -6.14 -0.56
CA LEU A 134 -7.93 -5.21 -0.79
C LEU A 134 -7.63 -5.02 -2.28
N ALA A 135 -7.78 -6.07 -3.10
CA ALA A 135 -7.60 -5.96 -4.54
C ALA A 135 -8.53 -4.93 -5.18
N ILE A 136 -9.79 -4.85 -4.75
CA ILE A 136 -10.75 -3.84 -5.23
C ILE A 136 -10.26 -2.41 -4.92
N ILE A 137 -9.59 -2.21 -3.79
CA ILE A 137 -9.11 -0.90 -3.35
C ILE A 137 -7.78 -0.54 -4.01
N LEU A 138 -6.85 -1.49 -4.09
CA LEU A 138 -5.50 -1.26 -4.57
C LEU A 138 -5.41 -1.22 -6.11
N SER A 139 -6.22 -2.01 -6.80
CA SER A 139 -6.22 -2.10 -8.26
C SER A 139 -6.26 -0.73 -8.97
N PRO A 140 -7.16 0.21 -8.61
CA PRO A 140 -7.25 1.50 -9.29
C PRO A 140 -6.17 2.52 -8.88
N ILE A 141 -5.34 2.23 -7.89
CA ILE A 141 -4.35 3.18 -7.37
C ILE A 141 -2.90 2.77 -7.60
N LEU A 142 -2.65 1.49 -7.96
CA LEU A 142 -1.30 0.99 -8.23
C LEU A 142 -0.81 1.36 -9.63
N VAL A 143 -1.70 1.46 -10.60
CA VAL A 143 -1.40 1.78 -12.00
C VAL A 143 -2.63 2.37 -12.67
N SER A 144 -2.41 3.26 -13.65
CA SER A 144 -3.47 3.77 -14.53
C SER A 144 -3.01 3.71 -15.98
N LYS A 145 -3.92 3.67 -16.92
CA LYS A 145 -3.63 3.78 -18.35
C LYS A 145 -3.95 5.20 -18.82
N SER A 146 -3.00 5.84 -19.46
CA SER A 146 -3.20 7.17 -20.02
C SER A 146 -4.41 7.22 -20.95
N GLY A 147 -5.37 8.12 -20.68
CA GLY A 147 -6.51 8.40 -21.55
C GLY A 147 -7.76 7.55 -21.32
N ASP A 148 -7.73 6.53 -20.48
CA ASP A 148 -8.91 5.76 -20.09
C ASP A 148 -9.11 5.81 -18.58
N GLN A 149 -10.14 6.52 -18.12
CA GLN A 149 -10.47 6.68 -16.70
C GLN A 149 -10.90 5.37 -16.00
N ARG A 150 -11.02 4.26 -16.74
CA ARG A 150 -11.52 2.99 -16.24
C ARG A 150 -10.46 1.89 -16.18
N TRP A 151 -9.19 2.23 -16.44
CA TRP A 151 -8.17 1.21 -16.41
C TRP A 151 -7.84 0.81 -14.97
N LEU A 152 -8.12 -0.43 -14.67
CA LEU A 152 -7.83 -1.05 -13.38
C LEU A 152 -6.89 -2.21 -13.60
N LEU A 153 -5.87 -2.33 -12.76
CA LEU A 153 -5.12 -3.56 -12.65
C LEU A 153 -6.08 -4.73 -12.36
N SER A 154 -5.86 -5.88 -12.95
CA SER A 154 -6.67 -7.06 -12.66
C SER A 154 -6.70 -7.36 -11.15
N PHE A 155 -7.88 -7.59 -10.58
CA PHE A 155 -8.00 -7.98 -9.17
C PHE A 155 -7.18 -9.23 -8.87
N SER A 156 -7.18 -10.20 -9.77
CA SER A 156 -6.39 -11.43 -9.64
C SER A 156 -4.88 -11.17 -9.58
N THR A 157 -4.39 -10.15 -10.27
CA THR A 157 -2.98 -9.75 -10.18
C THR A 157 -2.68 -9.19 -8.79
N VAL A 158 -3.54 -8.34 -8.23
CA VAL A 158 -3.36 -7.80 -6.88
C VAL A 158 -3.47 -8.89 -5.81
N GLU A 159 -4.43 -9.80 -5.94
CA GLU A 159 -4.54 -10.96 -5.05
C GLU A 159 -3.25 -11.79 -5.09
N MET A 160 -2.72 -12.07 -6.28
CA MET A 160 -1.45 -12.79 -6.45
C MET A 160 -0.28 -12.06 -5.77
N LEU A 161 -0.19 -10.72 -5.89
CA LEU A 161 0.84 -9.92 -5.21
C LEU A 161 0.80 -10.07 -3.69
N LEU A 162 -0.40 -10.17 -3.11
CA LEU A 162 -0.60 -10.35 -1.67
C LEU A 162 -0.36 -11.80 -1.22
N ASP A 163 -0.93 -12.77 -1.93
CA ASP A 163 -0.92 -14.18 -1.54
C ASP A 163 0.42 -14.87 -1.84
N ARG A 164 1.10 -14.46 -2.91
CA ARG A 164 2.37 -15.03 -3.37
C ARG A 164 3.54 -14.07 -3.15
N TYR A 165 3.46 -13.26 -2.09
CA TYR A 165 4.43 -12.22 -1.78
C TYR A 165 5.88 -12.72 -1.79
N ASP A 166 6.16 -13.81 -1.08
CA ASP A 166 7.53 -14.31 -0.90
C ASP A 166 8.16 -14.78 -2.22
N GLU A 167 7.34 -15.25 -3.17
CA GLU A 167 7.81 -15.69 -4.49
C GLU A 167 8.16 -14.51 -5.41
N ILE A 168 7.41 -13.40 -5.26
CA ILE A 168 7.57 -12.22 -6.12
C ILE A 168 8.65 -11.28 -5.60
N PHE A 169 8.65 -11.02 -4.29
CA PHE A 169 9.51 -10.03 -3.67
C PHE A 169 10.73 -10.63 -2.97
N GLY A 170 10.79 -11.96 -2.84
CA GLY A 170 11.77 -12.68 -2.05
C GLY A 170 11.37 -12.80 -0.59
N SER A 171 12.04 -13.66 0.16
CA SER A 171 11.82 -13.86 1.59
C SER A 171 12.37 -12.70 2.44
N MET A 172 12.14 -11.47 2.00
CA MET A 172 12.39 -10.32 2.85
C MET A 172 11.30 -10.29 3.91
N SER A 173 11.59 -11.03 4.96
CA SER A 173 11.21 -10.81 6.34
C SER A 173 9.91 -10.03 6.56
N SER A 174 8.96 -10.72 7.08
CA SER A 174 8.04 -10.22 8.10
C SER A 174 8.58 -8.95 8.75
N PHE A 175 7.72 -7.93 8.86
CA PHE A 175 7.93 -6.89 9.83
C PHE A 175 8.33 -7.51 11.17
N ASP A 176 9.31 -6.96 11.82
CA ASP A 176 9.55 -7.30 13.21
C ASP A 176 8.31 -6.94 14.04
N LYS A 177 8.26 -7.44 15.25
CA LYS A 177 7.18 -7.16 16.21
C LYS A 177 6.97 -5.66 16.53
N ASN A 178 7.86 -4.80 16.05
CA ASN A 178 7.80 -3.34 16.17
C ASN A 178 7.40 -2.66 14.85
N GLY A 179 7.13 -3.44 13.76
CA GLY A 179 6.77 -2.90 12.47
C GLY A 179 7.93 -2.32 11.66
N GLU A 180 9.16 -2.60 12.05
CA GLU A 180 10.34 -2.20 11.28
C GLU A 180 10.71 -3.26 10.24
N PHE A 181 11.16 -2.78 9.10
CA PHE A 181 11.61 -3.61 7.98
C PHE A 181 13.00 -4.18 8.32
N MET A 182 13.11 -5.50 8.47
CA MET A 182 14.42 -6.16 8.61
C MET A 182 15.09 -6.35 7.27
#